data_c87ff0f8cd0b0c680e721474c17ba241
#
_entry.id   c87ff0f8cd0b0c680e721474c17ba241
#
_cell.length_a   1.000
_cell.length_b   1.000
_cell.length_c   1.000
_cell.angle_alpha   90.00
_cell.angle_beta   90.00
_cell.angle_gamma   90.00
#
_symmetry.space_group_name_H-M   'P 1'
#
loop_
_entity.id
_entity.type
_entity.pdbx_description
1 polymer ?
#
loop_
_entity_poly.entity_id
_entity_poly.type
_entity_poly.pdbx_seq_one_letter_code
_entity_poly.pdbx_strand_id
1 'polypeptide(L)'
;YDQKLGKRWSASLHGDFVRADGQYPYTLINGELETREKRRNSDIHAYHLEGNLFGDFGRGGELSFKAYYFDSERGLPGSVNLYNKNTSERLWDNNFFVQSGYKNVLNEKFTLRAMAKYNYAFTRYLDINDKYAAGEQVDLNTQNEYYGSVGLLYTPIKYVSATLTTDLTRSMLDNNFVNGPNPKRMASQSVLAVQYKNSRFTATASLLGTYITDKVEQGEKPDDKRRLSPAVSLSWRPFSESTLRIRASYKDIFRVPTFT
;
A
#
# COMPACT_ATOMS: atom_id res chain seq x y z
N TYR A 1 -22.76 -5.43 4.95
CA TYR A 1 -23.95 -4.63 5.17
C TYR A 1 -23.78 -3.24 4.56
N ASP A 2 -24.72 -2.80 3.73
CA ASP A 2 -24.73 -1.49 3.10
C ASP A 2 -26.04 -0.76 3.46
N GLN A 3 -25.93 0.50 3.86
CA GLN A 3 -27.06 1.31 4.33
C GLN A 3 -26.99 2.73 3.77
N LYS A 4 -28.13 3.20 3.22
CA LYS A 4 -28.33 4.63 2.97
C LYS A 4 -28.69 5.33 4.27
N LEU A 5 -27.95 6.38 4.61
CA LEU A 5 -28.17 7.23 5.79
C LEU A 5 -28.79 8.57 5.34
N GLY A 6 -30.03 8.48 4.87
CA GLY A 6 -30.74 9.64 4.29
C GLY A 6 -30.43 9.88 2.81
N LYS A 7 -30.55 11.15 2.38
CA LYS A 7 -30.45 11.52 0.95
C LYS A 7 -29.01 11.70 0.45
N ARG A 8 -28.08 11.95 1.35
CA ARG A 8 -26.70 12.38 1.02
C ARG A 8 -25.63 11.47 1.55
N TRP A 9 -25.95 10.54 2.41
CA TRP A 9 -24.98 9.68 3.05
C TRP A 9 -25.29 8.21 2.80
N SER A 10 -24.24 7.43 2.65
CA SER A 10 -24.29 5.97 2.69
C SER A 10 -23.11 5.42 3.49
N ALA A 11 -23.32 4.31 4.16
CA ALA A 11 -22.29 3.61 4.91
C ALA A 11 -22.29 2.14 4.53
N SER A 12 -21.14 1.52 4.57
CA SER A 12 -20.99 0.07 4.48
C SER A 12 -20.12 -0.46 5.61
N LEU A 13 -20.43 -1.66 6.04
CA LEU A 13 -19.66 -2.42 7.03
C LEU A 13 -19.41 -3.82 6.47
N HIS A 14 -18.16 -4.23 6.44
CA HIS A 14 -17.73 -5.55 6.03
C HIS A 14 -16.86 -6.15 7.13
N GLY A 15 -17.02 -7.44 7.39
CA GLY A 15 -16.17 -8.18 8.31
C GLY A 15 -16.11 -9.63 7.90
N ASP A 16 -14.95 -10.22 8.08
CA ASP A 16 -14.71 -11.64 7.90
C ASP A 16 -13.79 -12.20 8.98
N PHE A 17 -13.88 -13.49 9.15
CA PHE A 17 -13.08 -14.24 10.08
C PHE A 17 -12.60 -15.51 9.40
N VAL A 18 -11.31 -15.81 9.54
CA VAL A 18 -10.69 -17.03 9.04
C VAL A 18 -10.08 -17.79 10.21
N ARG A 19 -10.38 -19.09 10.31
CA ARG A 19 -9.74 -20.01 11.25
C ARG A 19 -9.47 -21.33 10.56
N ALA A 20 -8.24 -21.80 10.61
CA ALA A 20 -7.85 -23.12 10.12
C ALA A 20 -6.76 -23.69 11.02
N ASP A 21 -6.76 -25.01 11.25
CA ASP A 21 -5.69 -25.70 11.96
C ASP A 21 -4.49 -26.02 11.04
N GLY A 22 -4.69 -25.93 9.73
CA GLY A 22 -3.66 -26.14 8.71
C GLY A 22 -3.01 -27.53 8.74
N GLN A 23 -3.55 -28.45 9.55
CA GLN A 23 -2.98 -29.78 9.74
C GLN A 23 -3.44 -30.73 8.66
N TYR A 24 -2.58 -31.00 7.68
CA TYR A 24 -2.85 -31.97 6.63
C TYR A 24 -1.77 -33.05 6.57
N PRO A 25 -2.14 -34.31 6.19
CA PRO A 25 -1.18 -35.37 5.97
C PRO A 25 -0.43 -35.15 4.66
N TYR A 26 0.86 -35.48 4.65
CA TYR A 26 1.68 -35.49 3.44
C TYR A 26 2.66 -36.67 3.49
N THR A 27 3.19 -37.08 2.33
CA THR A 27 4.24 -38.07 2.22
C THR A 27 5.58 -37.35 2.09
N LEU A 28 6.48 -37.61 3.04
CA LEU A 28 7.85 -37.12 2.98
C LEU A 28 8.71 -38.19 2.31
N ILE A 29 9.32 -37.85 1.17
CA ILE A 29 10.22 -38.72 0.42
C ILE A 29 11.65 -38.24 0.61
N ASN A 30 12.52 -39.08 1.11
CA ASN A 30 13.94 -38.81 1.26
C ASN A 30 14.76 -40.02 0.76
N GLY A 31 15.21 -39.95 -0.49
CA GLY A 31 15.78 -41.12 -1.19
C GLY A 31 14.76 -42.23 -1.33
N GLU A 32 15.09 -43.42 -0.78
CA GLU A 32 14.18 -44.57 -0.77
C GLU A 32 13.24 -44.61 0.45
N LEU A 33 13.40 -43.69 1.39
CA LEU A 33 12.56 -43.59 2.60
C LEU A 33 11.31 -42.78 2.32
N GLU A 34 10.15 -43.40 2.45
CA GLU A 34 8.85 -42.76 2.45
C GLU A 34 8.23 -42.81 3.84
N THR A 35 7.87 -41.62 4.39
CA THR A 35 7.18 -41.53 5.68
C THR A 35 5.91 -40.67 5.53
N ARG A 36 4.83 -41.14 6.18
CA ARG A 36 3.59 -40.37 6.23
C ARG A 36 3.63 -39.45 7.45
N GLU A 37 3.67 -38.16 7.21
CA GLU A 37 3.79 -37.12 8.21
C GLU A 37 2.52 -36.26 8.24
N LYS A 38 2.37 -35.49 9.29
CA LYS A 38 1.30 -34.51 9.42
C LYS A 38 1.90 -33.12 9.61
N ARG A 39 1.45 -32.17 8.82
CA ARG A 39 1.90 -30.77 8.95
C ARG A 39 1.50 -30.25 10.32
N ARG A 40 2.44 -29.57 11.00
CA ARG A 40 2.26 -28.95 12.30
C ARG A 40 2.62 -27.49 12.23
N ASN A 41 2.16 -26.70 13.21
CA ASN A 41 2.42 -25.26 13.31
C ASN A 41 2.07 -24.50 12.02
N SER A 42 0.91 -24.79 11.46
CA SER A 42 0.36 -24.19 10.24
C SER A 42 -1.05 -23.66 10.44
N ASP A 43 -1.43 -23.55 11.70
CA ASP A 43 -2.68 -22.93 12.10
C ASP A 43 -2.70 -21.43 11.81
N ILE A 44 -3.89 -20.92 11.54
CA ILE A 44 -4.13 -19.50 11.33
C ILE A 44 -5.47 -19.12 11.93
N HIS A 45 -5.52 -17.95 12.56
CA HIS A 45 -6.75 -17.21 12.74
C HIS A 45 -6.55 -15.75 12.38
N ALA A 46 -7.56 -15.17 11.75
CA ALA A 46 -7.49 -13.79 11.31
C ALA A 46 -8.88 -13.15 11.38
N TYR A 47 -8.87 -11.86 11.68
CA TYR A 47 -10.06 -11.00 11.71
C TYR A 47 -9.84 -9.84 10.76
N HIS A 48 -10.86 -9.52 10.01
CA HIS A 48 -10.89 -8.34 9.15
C HIS A 48 -12.19 -7.57 9.41
N LEU A 49 -12.06 -6.27 9.61
CA LEU A 49 -13.19 -5.35 9.74
C LEU A 49 -12.94 -4.10 8.89
N GLU A 50 -13.92 -3.73 8.11
CA GLU A 50 -13.88 -2.55 7.25
C GLU A 50 -15.18 -1.76 7.36
N GLY A 51 -15.08 -0.44 7.60
CA GLY A 51 -16.18 0.50 7.57
C GLY A 51 -15.93 1.61 6.57
N ASN A 52 -16.95 1.93 5.78
CA ASN A 52 -16.90 3.02 4.80
C ASN A 52 -18.08 3.97 5.03
N LEU A 53 -17.82 5.26 4.84
CA LEU A 53 -18.82 6.32 4.86
C LEU A 53 -18.65 7.20 3.63
N PHE A 54 -19.72 7.44 2.90
CA PHE A 54 -19.74 8.28 1.71
C PHE A 54 -20.76 9.39 1.88
N GLY A 55 -20.33 10.61 1.56
CA GLY A 55 -21.19 11.80 1.61
C GLY A 55 -21.20 12.52 0.27
N ASP A 56 -22.39 12.92 -0.18
CA ASP A 56 -22.61 13.76 -1.35
C ASP A 56 -23.21 15.09 -0.87
N PHE A 57 -22.43 16.17 -1.02
CA PHE A 57 -22.85 17.53 -0.61
C PHE A 57 -23.57 18.30 -1.72
N GLY A 58 -23.78 17.65 -2.89
CA GLY A 58 -24.29 18.32 -4.09
C GLY A 58 -23.24 19.25 -4.71
N ARG A 59 -23.55 19.82 -5.88
CA ARG A 59 -22.63 20.69 -6.65
C ARG A 59 -21.24 20.10 -6.88
N GLY A 60 -21.12 18.75 -6.91
CA GLY A 60 -19.86 18.02 -7.15
C GLY A 60 -18.95 17.89 -5.93
N GLY A 61 -19.46 18.16 -4.71
CA GLY A 61 -18.74 17.90 -3.45
C GLY A 61 -19.00 16.46 -2.98
N GLU A 62 -17.95 15.66 -2.87
CA GLU A 62 -17.99 14.26 -2.42
C GLU A 62 -16.99 14.06 -1.29
N LEU A 63 -17.38 13.34 -0.24
CA LEU A 63 -16.51 12.92 0.85
C LEU A 63 -16.55 11.39 0.95
N SER A 64 -15.40 10.78 1.13
CA SER A 64 -15.29 9.38 1.50
C SER A 64 -14.45 9.23 2.75
N PHE A 65 -14.85 8.32 3.63
CA PHE A 65 -14.08 7.92 4.80
C PHE A 65 -14.05 6.40 4.85
N LYS A 66 -12.88 5.84 5.15
CA LYS A 66 -12.67 4.40 5.33
C LYS A 66 -11.88 4.17 6.60
N ALA A 67 -12.33 3.22 7.41
CA ALA A 67 -11.59 2.62 8.51
C ALA A 67 -11.41 1.14 8.24
N TYR A 68 -10.22 0.63 8.51
CA TYR A 68 -9.83 -0.75 8.26
C TYR A 68 -9.08 -1.29 9.47
N TYR A 69 -9.39 -2.51 9.87
CA TYR A 69 -8.68 -3.25 10.90
C TYR A 69 -8.45 -4.69 10.45
N PHE A 70 -7.24 -5.17 10.64
CA PHE A 70 -6.84 -6.55 10.40
C PHE A 70 -5.98 -7.02 11.56
N ASP A 71 -6.25 -8.21 12.04
CA ASP A 71 -5.45 -8.88 13.05
C ASP A 71 -5.31 -10.35 12.68
N SER A 72 -4.12 -10.89 12.79
CA SER A 72 -3.89 -12.31 12.54
C SER A 72 -2.78 -12.89 13.41
N GLU A 73 -2.95 -14.15 13.75
CA GLU A 73 -1.91 -15.00 14.31
C GLU A 73 -1.80 -16.26 13.46
N ARG A 74 -0.58 -16.66 13.14
CA ARG A 74 -0.32 -17.90 12.37
C ARG A 74 0.97 -18.59 12.81
N GLY A 75 0.92 -19.92 12.77
CA GLY A 75 2.11 -20.73 12.84
C GLY A 75 2.89 -20.70 11.53
N LEU A 76 4.20 -20.78 11.60
CA LEU A 76 5.11 -20.86 10.45
C LEU A 76 5.75 -22.25 10.44
N PRO A 77 5.25 -23.16 9.58
CA PRO A 77 5.63 -24.57 9.64
C PRO A 77 7.03 -24.88 9.07
N GLY A 78 7.74 -23.87 8.54
CA GLY A 78 9.08 -24.04 7.96
C GLY A 78 9.15 -25.00 6.76
N SER A 79 10.38 -25.40 6.41
CA SER A 79 10.63 -26.32 5.28
C SER A 79 10.17 -27.74 5.58
N VAL A 80 9.71 -28.46 4.55
CA VAL A 80 9.40 -29.89 4.63
C VAL A 80 10.69 -30.69 4.45
N ASN A 81 11.30 -31.10 5.54
CA ASN A 81 12.49 -31.96 5.55
C ASN A 81 12.50 -32.85 6.80
N LEU A 82 13.38 -33.87 6.83
CA LEU A 82 13.49 -34.82 7.93
C LEU A 82 13.82 -34.19 9.29
N TYR A 83 14.49 -33.05 9.29
CA TYR A 83 15.02 -32.42 10.48
C TYR A 83 14.10 -31.34 11.06
N ASN A 84 13.08 -30.93 10.31
CA ASN A 84 12.19 -29.84 10.67
C ASN A 84 10.84 -30.35 11.21
N LYS A 85 10.88 -31.21 12.23
CA LYS A 85 9.66 -31.84 12.80
C LYS A 85 8.96 -30.99 13.85
N ASN A 86 9.68 -30.08 14.51
CA ASN A 86 9.22 -29.30 15.65
C ASN A 86 9.49 -27.82 15.42
N THR A 87 8.77 -27.21 14.48
CA THR A 87 8.80 -25.75 14.31
C THR A 87 7.91 -25.08 15.35
N SER A 88 8.43 -24.03 15.96
CA SER A 88 7.75 -23.23 16.98
C SER A 88 7.58 -21.77 16.53
N GLU A 89 7.96 -21.46 15.29
CA GLU A 89 7.90 -20.12 14.74
C GLU A 89 6.46 -19.64 14.60
N ARG A 90 6.19 -18.43 15.08
CA ARG A 90 4.84 -17.82 14.99
C ARG A 90 4.94 -16.39 14.51
N LEU A 91 3.90 -15.94 13.83
CA LEU A 91 3.80 -14.57 13.31
C LEU A 91 2.44 -13.97 13.69
N TRP A 92 2.48 -12.78 14.24
CA TRP A 92 1.32 -11.93 14.48
C TRP A 92 1.44 -10.70 13.62
N ASP A 93 0.37 -10.37 12.91
CA ASP A 93 0.25 -9.14 12.13
C ASP A 93 -0.99 -8.38 12.60
N ASN A 94 -0.82 -7.11 12.91
CA ASN A 94 -1.92 -6.19 13.16
C ASN A 94 -1.78 -4.99 12.22
N ASN A 95 -2.84 -4.66 11.53
CA ASN A 95 -2.88 -3.49 10.64
C ASN A 95 -4.16 -2.69 10.89
N PHE A 96 -4.00 -1.40 11.09
CA PHE A 96 -5.09 -0.45 11.21
C PHE A 96 -4.83 0.75 10.31
N PHE A 97 -5.83 1.17 9.55
CA PHE A 97 -5.74 2.45 8.89
C PHE A 97 -7.07 3.20 8.85
N VAL A 98 -6.96 4.50 8.79
CA VAL A 98 -8.07 5.40 8.44
C VAL A 98 -7.66 6.23 7.24
N GLN A 99 -8.62 6.46 6.36
CA GLN A 99 -8.42 7.23 5.13
C GLN A 99 -9.63 8.12 4.90
N SER A 100 -9.38 9.36 4.49
CA SER A 100 -10.41 10.30 4.04
C SER A 100 -10.07 10.83 2.67
N GLY A 101 -11.05 10.91 1.80
CA GLY A 101 -10.94 11.51 0.47
C GLY A 101 -12.02 12.58 0.28
N TYR A 102 -11.62 13.71 -0.24
CA TYR A 102 -12.52 14.81 -0.58
C TYR A 102 -12.34 15.20 -2.04
N LYS A 103 -13.45 15.38 -2.74
CA LYS A 103 -13.50 15.91 -4.09
C LYS A 103 -14.50 17.04 -4.14
N ASN A 104 -14.17 18.12 -4.84
CA ASN A 104 -15.10 19.23 -5.07
C ASN A 104 -14.91 19.82 -6.46
N VAL A 105 -15.98 19.94 -7.21
CA VAL A 105 -16.04 20.69 -8.46
C VAL A 105 -16.30 22.16 -8.12
N LEU A 106 -15.19 22.93 -8.03
CA LEU A 106 -15.25 24.33 -7.64
C LEU A 106 -16.02 25.18 -8.67
N ASN A 107 -15.82 24.88 -9.95
CA ASN A 107 -16.55 25.44 -11.10
C ASN A 107 -16.34 24.57 -12.34
N GLU A 108 -16.81 25.01 -13.51
CA GLU A 108 -16.70 24.27 -14.77
C GLU A 108 -15.27 23.94 -15.20
N LYS A 109 -14.28 24.69 -14.70
CA LYS A 109 -12.87 24.54 -15.08
C LYS A 109 -12.00 23.93 -14.00
N PHE A 110 -12.39 23.99 -12.73
CA PHE A 110 -11.55 23.58 -11.60
C PHE A 110 -12.21 22.48 -10.76
N THR A 111 -11.46 21.41 -10.53
CA THR A 111 -11.83 20.36 -9.58
C THR A 111 -10.69 20.17 -8.59
N LEU A 112 -11.01 20.26 -7.31
CA LEU A 112 -10.10 19.98 -6.19
C LEU A 112 -10.28 18.54 -5.74
N ARG A 113 -9.16 17.87 -5.41
CA ARG A 113 -9.14 16.59 -4.70
C ARG A 113 -8.16 16.68 -3.55
N ALA A 114 -8.52 16.13 -2.41
CA ALA A 114 -7.64 15.98 -1.26
C ALA A 114 -7.79 14.59 -0.67
N MET A 115 -6.72 14.03 -0.12
CA MET A 115 -6.72 12.76 0.57
C MET A 115 -5.83 12.86 1.80
N ALA A 116 -6.23 12.20 2.87
CA ALA A 116 -5.41 11.97 4.04
C ALA A 116 -5.54 10.51 4.46
N LYS A 117 -4.43 9.89 4.87
CA LYS A 117 -4.39 8.52 5.39
C LYS A 117 -3.42 8.44 6.56
N TYR A 118 -3.83 7.73 7.59
CA TYR A 118 -2.94 7.22 8.63
C TYR A 118 -2.97 5.70 8.57
N ASN A 119 -1.80 5.06 8.60
CA ASN A 119 -1.63 3.62 8.65
C ASN A 119 -0.71 3.24 9.81
N TYR A 120 -1.15 2.27 10.59
CA TYR A 120 -0.39 1.58 11.61
C TYR A 120 -0.25 0.12 11.20
N ALA A 121 0.96 -0.42 11.25
CA ALA A 121 1.23 -1.84 11.06
C ALA A 121 2.16 -2.33 12.18
N PHE A 122 1.81 -3.45 12.77
CA PHE A 122 2.60 -4.12 13.79
C PHE A 122 2.82 -5.57 13.38
N THR A 123 4.05 -6.04 13.48
CA THR A 123 4.41 -7.44 13.25
C THR A 123 5.24 -7.92 14.42
N ARG A 124 4.87 -9.08 14.97
CA ARG A 124 5.65 -9.82 15.96
C ARG A 124 5.99 -11.18 15.38
N TYR A 125 7.29 -11.48 15.30
CA TYR A 125 7.79 -12.81 14.99
C TYR A 125 8.39 -13.42 16.25
N LEU A 126 8.12 -14.70 16.48
CA LEU A 126 8.68 -15.50 17.57
C LEU A 126 9.27 -16.77 16.99
N ASP A 127 10.52 -17.09 17.37
CA ASP A 127 11.17 -18.39 17.15
C ASP A 127 11.70 -18.92 18.47
N ILE A 128 11.15 -20.03 18.95
CA ILE A 128 11.65 -20.73 20.16
C ILE A 128 12.62 -21.81 19.71
N ASN A 129 13.90 -21.63 20.03
CA ASN A 129 14.95 -22.54 19.57
C ASN A 129 16.17 -22.46 20.47
N ASP A 130 16.74 -23.60 20.82
CA ASP A 130 17.94 -23.72 21.67
C ASP A 130 19.21 -23.08 21.06
N LYS A 131 19.17 -22.71 19.76
CA LYS A 131 20.25 -21.92 19.12
C LYS A 131 20.37 -20.52 19.68
N TYR A 132 19.34 -19.98 20.33
CA TYR A 132 19.34 -18.67 20.95
C TYR A 132 19.75 -18.75 22.41
N ALA A 133 20.60 -17.84 22.86
CA ALA A 133 21.06 -17.80 24.25
C ALA A 133 19.94 -17.65 25.29
N ALA A 134 18.84 -16.99 24.92
CA ALA A 134 17.65 -16.83 25.75
C ALA A 134 16.60 -17.94 25.52
N GLY A 135 16.89 -18.95 24.66
CA GLY A 135 15.95 -20.00 24.27
C GLY A 135 14.90 -19.54 23.26
N GLU A 136 14.82 -18.25 22.95
CA GLU A 136 13.88 -17.68 21.98
C GLU A 136 14.44 -16.42 21.32
N GLN A 137 13.90 -16.10 20.16
CA GLN A 137 14.06 -14.81 19.48
C GLN A 137 12.67 -14.18 19.26
N VAL A 138 12.55 -12.92 19.64
CA VAL A 138 11.33 -12.12 19.40
C VAL A 138 11.71 -10.88 18.60
N ASP A 139 11.17 -10.77 17.39
CA ASP A 139 11.33 -9.60 16.54
C ASP A 139 10.01 -8.81 16.51
N LEU A 140 10.09 -7.55 16.90
CA LEU A 140 8.97 -6.62 16.92
C LEU A 140 9.23 -5.52 15.91
N ASN A 141 8.26 -5.26 15.05
CA ASN A 141 8.29 -4.16 14.09
C ASN A 141 6.98 -3.37 14.19
N THR A 142 7.10 -2.07 14.38
CA THR A 142 5.97 -1.14 14.37
C THR A 142 6.20 -0.09 13.31
N GLN A 143 5.30 0.02 12.37
CA GLN A 143 5.34 1.03 11.30
C GLN A 143 4.16 1.98 11.42
N ASN A 144 4.46 3.27 11.41
CA ASN A 144 3.47 4.35 11.32
C ASN A 144 3.69 5.11 10.02
N GLU A 145 2.62 5.34 9.26
CA GLU A 145 2.67 6.11 8.04
C GLU A 145 1.54 7.14 8.00
N TYR A 146 1.92 8.39 7.73
CA TYR A 146 1.02 9.51 7.48
C TYR A 146 1.16 9.91 6.02
N TYR A 147 0.06 9.97 5.32
CA TYR A 147 -0.01 10.38 3.93
C TYR A 147 -1.03 11.50 3.76
N GLY A 148 -0.66 12.52 3.00
CA GLY A 148 -1.54 13.59 2.57
C GLY A 148 -1.32 13.91 1.10
N SER A 149 -2.40 14.17 0.39
CA SER A 149 -2.38 14.53 -1.04
C SER A 149 -3.35 15.65 -1.32
N VAL A 150 -2.93 16.61 -2.15
CA VAL A 150 -3.81 17.65 -2.70
C VAL A 150 -3.55 17.77 -4.19
N GLY A 151 -4.62 17.70 -4.98
CA GLY A 151 -4.58 17.80 -6.43
C GLY A 151 -5.61 18.80 -6.96
N LEU A 152 -5.19 19.62 -7.90
CA LEU A 152 -6.03 20.55 -8.64
C LEU A 152 -6.05 20.15 -10.11
N LEU A 153 -7.23 19.84 -10.64
CA LEU A 153 -7.48 19.64 -12.05
C LEU A 153 -8.02 20.95 -12.64
N TYR A 154 -7.38 21.41 -13.71
CA TYR A 154 -7.79 22.57 -14.49
C TYR A 154 -8.13 22.15 -15.92
N THR A 155 -9.34 22.44 -16.37
CA THR A 155 -9.84 22.12 -17.72
C THR A 155 -10.23 23.42 -18.43
N PRO A 156 -9.24 24.17 -19.02
CA PRO A 156 -9.50 25.47 -19.64
C PRO A 156 -10.43 25.40 -20.84
N ILE A 157 -10.31 24.33 -21.65
CA ILE A 157 -11.09 24.08 -22.86
C ILE A 157 -11.37 22.58 -23.01
N LYS A 158 -12.33 22.20 -23.84
CA LYS A 158 -12.89 20.84 -24.01
C LYS A 158 -11.83 19.72 -24.16
N TYR A 159 -10.68 20.02 -24.78
CA TYR A 159 -9.69 18.99 -25.13
C TYR A 159 -8.39 19.07 -24.33
N VAL A 160 -8.26 20.05 -23.44
CA VAL A 160 -7.04 20.28 -22.68
C VAL A 160 -7.34 20.22 -21.19
N SER A 161 -6.55 19.45 -20.47
CA SER A 161 -6.54 19.47 -19.01
C SER A 161 -5.13 19.55 -18.47
N ALA A 162 -4.98 20.23 -17.35
CA ALA A 162 -3.75 20.27 -16.56
C ALA A 162 -4.04 19.83 -15.14
N THR A 163 -3.15 19.06 -14.56
CA THR A 163 -3.27 18.58 -13.18
C THR A 163 -2.00 18.90 -12.43
N LEU A 164 -2.12 19.54 -11.28
CA LEU A 164 -1.05 19.69 -10.31
C LEU A 164 -1.44 18.90 -9.06
N THR A 165 -0.60 17.95 -8.65
CA THR A 165 -0.82 17.16 -7.44
C THR A 165 0.45 17.17 -6.59
N THR A 166 0.31 17.31 -5.28
CA THR A 166 1.40 17.17 -4.33
C THR A 166 1.02 16.15 -3.27
N ASP A 167 1.91 15.19 -3.07
CA ASP A 167 1.82 14.15 -2.08
C ASP A 167 2.90 14.34 -1.02
N LEU A 168 2.54 14.18 0.23
CA LEU A 168 3.44 14.18 1.38
C LEU A 168 3.27 12.86 2.13
N THR A 169 4.38 12.17 2.37
CA THR A 169 4.40 10.93 3.15
C THR A 169 5.41 11.04 4.27
N ARG A 170 5.04 10.63 5.46
CA ARG A 170 5.95 10.43 6.59
C ARG A 170 5.80 9.01 7.08
N SER A 171 6.87 8.20 6.93
CA SER A 171 6.94 6.81 7.37
C SER A 171 7.96 6.68 8.49
N MET A 172 7.64 5.92 9.52
CA MET A 172 8.48 5.65 10.69
C MET A 172 8.42 4.16 10.97
N LEU A 173 9.58 3.54 11.15
CA LEU A 173 9.73 2.15 11.55
C LEU A 173 10.47 2.11 12.88
N ASP A 174 9.88 1.46 13.87
CA ASP A 174 10.48 1.15 15.16
C ASP A 174 10.60 -0.37 15.30
N ASN A 175 11.76 -0.86 15.71
CA ASN A 175 12.01 -2.28 15.94
C ASN A 175 12.78 -2.49 17.25
N ASN A 176 12.81 -3.73 17.74
CA ASN A 176 13.50 -4.10 18.98
C ASN A 176 14.91 -4.65 18.75
N PHE A 177 15.48 -4.52 17.54
CA PHE A 177 16.83 -4.99 17.27
C PHE A 177 17.87 -4.16 18.02
N VAL A 178 18.85 -4.84 18.59
CA VAL A 178 20.02 -4.17 19.19
C VAL A 178 20.71 -3.36 18.12
N ASN A 179 20.84 -2.05 18.35
CA ASN A 179 21.37 -1.09 17.36
C ASN A 179 20.52 -0.97 16.08
N GLY A 180 19.21 -1.24 16.15
CA GLY A 180 18.27 -1.02 15.05
C GLY A 180 18.28 0.43 14.58
N PRO A 181 18.25 0.70 13.26
CA PRO A 181 18.34 2.06 12.72
C PRO A 181 17.10 2.91 12.97
N ASN A 182 15.95 2.31 13.27
CA ASN A 182 14.65 2.98 13.49
C ASN A 182 14.42 4.15 12.52
N PRO A 183 14.37 3.88 11.22
CA PRO A 183 14.38 4.91 10.20
C PRO A 183 13.07 5.70 10.18
N LYS A 184 13.21 7.01 9.92
CA LYS A 184 12.10 7.94 9.75
C LYS A 184 12.29 8.64 8.40
N ARG A 185 11.39 8.42 7.45
CA ARG A 185 11.42 9.00 6.09
C ARG A 185 10.35 10.04 5.92
N MET A 186 10.73 11.15 5.31
CA MET A 186 9.79 12.13 4.79
C MET A 186 9.98 12.23 3.27
N ALA A 187 8.91 12.04 2.52
CA ALA A 187 8.89 12.15 1.07
C ALA A 187 7.88 13.19 0.63
N SER A 188 8.29 14.06 -0.30
CA SER A 188 7.41 14.99 -1.01
C SER A 188 7.49 14.69 -2.51
N GLN A 189 6.35 14.51 -3.14
CA GLN A 189 6.25 14.25 -4.56
C GLN A 189 5.23 15.22 -5.17
N SER A 190 5.67 15.99 -6.17
CA SER A 190 4.78 16.92 -6.87
C SER A 190 4.82 16.62 -8.36
N VAL A 191 3.65 16.45 -8.96
CA VAL A 191 3.51 16.19 -10.38
C VAL A 191 2.69 17.30 -11.04
N LEU A 192 3.24 17.86 -12.11
CA LEU A 192 2.51 18.67 -13.07
C LEU A 192 2.31 17.82 -14.34
N ALA A 193 1.06 17.61 -14.73
CA ALA A 193 0.71 16.90 -15.95
C ALA A 193 -0.22 17.73 -16.82
N VAL A 194 0.02 17.71 -18.13
CA VAL A 194 -0.83 18.34 -19.14
C VAL A 194 -1.27 17.27 -20.13
N GLN A 195 -2.53 17.23 -20.43
CA GLN A 195 -3.12 16.30 -21.39
C GLN A 195 -3.90 17.06 -22.45
N TYR A 196 -3.65 16.71 -23.72
CA TYR A 196 -4.52 16.99 -24.83
C TYR A 196 -5.22 15.69 -25.25
N LYS A 197 -6.55 15.71 -25.35
CA LYS A 197 -7.34 14.53 -25.72
C LYS A 197 -8.50 14.90 -26.62
N ASN A 198 -8.52 14.35 -27.82
CA ASN A 198 -9.68 14.36 -28.71
C ASN A 198 -10.07 12.93 -29.11
N SER A 199 -11.00 12.77 -30.06
CA SER A 199 -11.48 11.46 -30.52
C SER A 199 -10.40 10.56 -31.13
N ARG A 200 -9.36 11.12 -31.72
CA ARG A 200 -8.32 10.39 -32.46
C ARG A 200 -6.95 10.43 -31.81
N PHE A 201 -6.66 11.46 -31.02
CA PHE A 201 -5.34 11.72 -30.49
C PHE A 201 -5.39 12.01 -29.01
N THR A 202 -4.48 11.39 -28.25
CA THR A 202 -4.22 11.71 -26.85
C THR A 202 -2.71 11.91 -26.66
N ALA A 203 -2.32 13.07 -26.16
CA ALA A 203 -0.96 13.35 -25.73
C ALA A 203 -0.97 13.72 -24.26
N THR A 204 -0.06 13.16 -23.49
CA THR A 204 0.14 13.52 -22.08
C THR A 204 1.62 13.77 -21.86
N ALA A 205 1.94 14.90 -21.25
CA ALA A 205 3.27 15.20 -20.74
C ALA A 205 3.19 15.45 -19.24
N SER A 206 4.15 14.95 -18.49
CA SER A 206 4.23 15.18 -17.04
C SER A 206 5.66 15.32 -16.57
N LEU A 207 5.80 16.07 -15.47
CA LEU A 207 7.05 16.25 -14.76
C LEU A 207 6.80 15.95 -13.28
N LEU A 208 7.47 14.93 -12.75
CA LEU A 208 7.44 14.56 -11.34
C LEU A 208 8.70 15.08 -10.66
N GLY A 209 8.52 15.94 -9.66
CA GLY A 209 9.55 16.32 -8.70
C GLY A 209 9.44 15.43 -7.46
N THR A 210 10.54 14.80 -7.06
CA THR A 210 10.64 13.98 -5.86
C THR A 210 11.71 14.54 -4.94
N TYR A 211 11.37 14.70 -3.66
CA TYR A 211 12.30 15.02 -2.59
C TYR A 211 12.12 14.03 -1.45
N ILE A 212 13.19 13.39 -1.00
CA ILE A 212 13.17 12.41 0.08
C ILE A 212 14.29 12.70 1.04
N THR A 213 13.97 12.73 2.33
CA THR A 213 14.94 12.84 3.43
C THR A 213 14.68 11.74 4.44
N ASP A 214 15.75 11.10 4.87
CA ASP A 214 15.74 10.05 5.88
C ASP A 214 16.41 10.54 7.17
N LYS A 215 15.91 10.06 8.31
CA LYS A 215 16.56 10.17 9.62
C LYS A 215 16.68 8.78 10.18
N VAL A 216 17.80 8.47 10.81
CA VAL A 216 18.04 7.21 11.51
C VAL A 216 18.48 7.53 12.93
N GLU A 217 18.12 6.68 13.89
CA GLU A 217 18.53 6.84 15.29
C GLU A 217 19.95 6.32 15.51
N GLN A 218 20.34 5.30 14.72
CA GLN A 218 21.68 4.71 14.75
C GLN A 218 22.17 4.47 13.32
N GLY A 219 23.49 4.59 13.12
CA GLY A 219 24.12 4.43 11.81
C GLY A 219 24.24 5.73 11.01
N GLU A 220 24.70 5.61 9.79
CA GLU A 220 24.83 6.76 8.89
C GLU A 220 23.48 7.13 8.26
N LYS A 221 23.15 8.42 8.35
CA LYS A 221 21.99 8.98 7.65
C LYS A 221 22.24 8.92 6.12
N PRO A 222 21.33 8.31 5.33
CA PRO A 222 21.41 8.39 3.87
C PRO A 222 21.29 9.83 3.38
N ASP A 223 21.95 10.15 2.26
CA ASP A 223 21.83 11.45 1.61
C ASP A 223 20.41 11.75 1.17
N ASP A 224 20.02 13.02 1.28
CA ASP A 224 18.76 13.51 0.76
C ASP A 224 18.69 13.33 -0.77
N LYS A 225 17.56 12.84 -1.27
CA LYS A 225 17.39 12.54 -2.68
C LYS A 225 16.46 13.55 -3.33
N ARG A 226 16.92 14.12 -4.45
CA ARG A 226 16.13 15.04 -5.29
C ARG A 226 16.15 14.55 -6.72
N ARG A 227 14.99 14.42 -7.33
CA ARG A 227 14.89 13.94 -8.70
C ARG A 227 13.77 14.65 -9.45
N LEU A 228 14.01 14.95 -10.72
CA LEU A 228 13.01 15.33 -11.70
C LEU A 228 12.87 14.19 -12.70
N SER A 229 11.67 13.68 -12.87
CA SER A 229 11.36 12.54 -13.73
C SER A 229 10.31 12.94 -14.75
N PRO A 230 10.72 13.25 -16.00
CA PRO A 230 9.80 13.55 -17.09
C PRO A 230 9.15 12.27 -17.65
N ALA A 231 7.91 12.41 -18.11
CA ALA A 231 7.24 11.38 -18.87
C ALA A 231 6.38 12.00 -19.99
N VAL A 232 6.35 11.32 -21.13
CA VAL A 232 5.52 11.69 -22.28
C VAL A 232 4.85 10.43 -22.80
N SER A 233 3.58 10.53 -23.14
CA SER A 233 2.83 9.45 -23.80
C SER A 233 1.97 10.02 -24.93
N LEU A 234 1.94 9.31 -26.04
CA LEU A 234 1.18 9.61 -27.23
C LEU A 234 0.32 8.39 -27.59
N SER A 235 -0.91 8.62 -27.97
CA SER A 235 -1.82 7.61 -28.50
C SER A 235 -2.57 8.19 -29.68
N TRP A 236 -2.49 7.53 -30.82
CA TRP A 236 -3.12 7.96 -32.06
C TRP A 236 -3.95 6.84 -32.67
N ARG A 237 -5.19 7.19 -33.06
CA ARG A 237 -6.09 6.34 -33.84
C ARG A 237 -6.18 6.94 -35.26
N PRO A 238 -5.42 6.40 -36.23
CA PRO A 238 -5.34 7.00 -37.57
C PRO A 238 -6.70 6.98 -38.31
N PHE A 239 -7.48 5.94 -38.13
CA PHE A 239 -8.74 5.73 -38.80
C PHE A 239 -9.90 5.68 -37.81
N SER A 240 -11.00 6.41 -38.09
CA SER A 240 -12.17 6.49 -37.21
C SER A 240 -12.92 5.15 -37.09
N GLU A 241 -12.93 4.37 -38.17
CA GLU A 241 -13.66 3.09 -38.25
C GLU A 241 -12.81 1.87 -37.88
N SER A 242 -11.50 2.06 -37.67
CA SER A 242 -10.57 0.99 -37.30
C SER A 242 -10.33 0.93 -35.80
N THR A 243 -10.10 -0.28 -35.28
CA THR A 243 -9.61 -0.53 -33.93
C THR A 243 -8.11 -0.26 -33.76
N LEU A 244 -7.39 0.01 -34.87
CA LEU A 244 -5.96 0.28 -34.86
C LEU A 244 -5.66 1.51 -33.98
N ARG A 245 -4.74 1.31 -33.02
CA ARG A 245 -4.22 2.37 -32.15
C ARG A 245 -2.71 2.25 -32.01
N ILE A 246 -2.01 3.29 -32.38
CA ILE A 246 -0.55 3.41 -32.22
C ILE A 246 -0.26 4.15 -30.93
N ARG A 247 0.66 3.62 -30.11
CA ARG A 247 1.08 4.23 -28.85
C ARG A 247 2.59 4.31 -28.77
N ALA A 248 3.08 5.42 -28.24
CA ALA A 248 4.48 5.63 -27.89
C ALA A 248 4.55 6.27 -26.51
N SER A 249 5.53 5.88 -25.71
CA SER A 249 5.74 6.48 -24.39
C SER A 249 7.22 6.48 -24.01
N TYR A 250 7.59 7.52 -23.30
CA TYR A 250 8.86 7.64 -22.60
C TYR A 250 8.58 7.98 -21.13
N LYS A 251 9.30 7.36 -20.20
CA LYS A 251 9.18 7.62 -18.77
C LYS A 251 10.52 7.42 -18.09
N ASP A 252 11.00 8.44 -17.39
CA ASP A 252 12.08 8.31 -16.40
C ASP A 252 11.48 7.79 -15.08
N ILE A 253 12.08 6.71 -14.52
CA ILE A 253 11.60 6.07 -13.29
C ILE A 253 12.69 6.13 -12.23
N PHE A 254 12.32 6.65 -11.07
CA PHE A 254 13.16 6.65 -9.87
C PHE A 254 12.40 5.97 -8.71
N ARG A 255 13.07 5.06 -8.03
CA ARG A 255 12.56 4.42 -6.82
C ARG A 255 13.61 4.46 -5.72
N VAL A 256 13.16 4.63 -4.50
CA VAL A 256 13.97 4.51 -3.30
C VAL A 256 13.67 3.17 -2.65
N PRO A 257 14.67 2.45 -2.10
CA PRO A 257 14.43 1.24 -1.32
C PRO A 257 13.43 1.48 -0.20
N THR A 258 12.67 0.44 0.14
CA THR A 258 11.83 0.40 1.34
C THR A 258 12.70 0.32 2.59
N PHE A 259 12.12 0.37 3.79
CA PHE A 259 12.84 0.20 5.05
C PHE A 259 13.22 -1.27 5.33
N THR A 260 12.69 -2.20 4.54
CA THR A 260 12.94 -3.65 4.66
C THR A 260 13.84 -4.12 3.55
#